data_4b7b03d88b5c8bfd6ed1651af08082ad
#
_entry.id   4b7b03d88b5c8bfd6ed1651af08082ad
#
_cell.length_a   1.000
_cell.length_b   1.000
_cell.length_c   1.000
_cell.angle_alpha   90.00
_cell.angle_beta   90.00
_cell.angle_gamma   90.00
#
_symmetry.space_group_name_H-M   'P 1'
#
loop_
_entity.id
_entity.type
_entity.pdbx_description
1 polymer ?
#
loop_
_entity_poly.entity_id
_entity_poly.type
_entity_poly.pdbx_seq_one_letter_code
_entity_poly.pdbx_strand_id
1 'polypeptide(L)'
;MAKLLLVRKIDTNCDFTTGVLFIAKNNPAATMNGKRIMFTQQCDTLEPQWRDLKKEKKVRGKTAIPEGKYKIVMSPSAKFHRNMPYLKDVPQFEGIMIHPGNTVKDTMGCILVGVKSGTGLLVSRATFEKIMKILNSEDDNTIEIIDTYVI
;
A
#
# COMPACT_ATOMS: atom_id res chain seq x y z
N MET A 1 -3.33 -12.06 12.45
CA MET A 1 -2.63 -10.82 12.12
C MET A 1 -1.98 -10.93 10.76
N ALA A 2 -2.38 -10.13 9.82
CA ALA A 2 -1.70 -10.04 8.53
C ALA A 2 -0.71 -8.88 8.57
N LYS A 3 0.50 -9.15 8.11
CA LYS A 3 1.53 -8.12 7.92
C LYS A 3 1.75 -7.92 6.44
N LEU A 4 1.44 -6.72 5.97
CA LEU A 4 1.71 -6.31 4.61
C LEU A 4 3.06 -5.61 4.57
N LEU A 5 3.84 -5.90 3.54
CA LEU A 5 5.09 -5.20 3.27
C LEU A 5 5.03 -4.63 1.86
N LEU A 6 5.07 -3.32 1.76
CA LEU A 6 5.13 -2.61 0.48
C LEU A 6 6.56 -2.13 0.24
N VAL A 7 7.20 -2.70 -0.76
CA VAL A 7 8.53 -2.25 -1.19
C VAL A 7 8.33 -1.36 -2.41
N ARG A 8 8.56 -0.07 -2.23
CA ARG A 8 8.41 0.93 -3.29
C ARG A 8 9.71 1.10 -4.05
N LYS A 9 9.57 1.32 -5.34
CA LYS A 9 10.68 1.65 -6.23
C LYS A 9 10.65 3.14 -6.51
N ILE A 10 11.52 3.87 -5.85
CA ILE A 10 11.55 5.33 -5.98
C ILE A 10 12.41 5.71 -7.18
N ASP A 11 11.78 6.40 -8.13
CA ASP A 11 12.44 7.01 -9.27
C ASP A 11 12.04 8.49 -9.28
N THR A 12 12.99 9.35 -8.96
CA THR A 12 12.75 10.78 -8.84
C THR A 12 12.40 11.46 -10.18
N ASN A 13 12.58 10.75 -11.28
CA ASN A 13 12.22 11.23 -12.62
C ASN A 13 10.81 10.84 -13.03
N CYS A 14 10.11 10.05 -12.20
CA CYS A 14 8.73 9.64 -12.45
C CYS A 14 7.74 10.49 -11.67
N ASP A 15 6.58 10.73 -12.28
CA ASP A 15 5.47 11.43 -11.63
C ASP A 15 4.49 10.49 -10.93
N PHE A 16 4.86 9.23 -10.78
CA PHE A 16 4.13 8.20 -10.03
C PHE A 16 5.11 7.25 -9.36
N THR A 17 4.62 6.50 -8.38
CA THR A 17 5.43 5.57 -7.59
C THR A 17 4.89 4.15 -7.76
N THR A 18 5.76 3.23 -8.18
CA THR A 18 5.42 1.82 -8.26
C THR A 18 6.02 1.05 -7.09
N GLY A 19 5.41 -0.07 -6.77
CA GLY A 19 5.90 -0.95 -5.72
C GLY A 19 5.39 -2.37 -5.87
N VAL A 20 5.85 -3.22 -4.98
CA VAL A 20 5.41 -4.61 -4.88
C VAL A 20 4.92 -4.85 -3.46
N LEU A 21 3.74 -5.43 -3.34
CA LEU A 21 3.11 -5.74 -2.07
C LEU A 21 3.30 -7.22 -1.75
N PHE A 22 3.81 -7.47 -0.55
CA PHE A 22 3.98 -8.80 0.02
C PHE A 22 3.08 -8.96 1.22
N ILE A 23 2.66 -10.18 1.52
CA ILE A 23 1.86 -10.49 2.70
C ILE A 23 2.50 -11.63 3.47
N ALA A 24 2.62 -11.44 4.80
CA ALA A 24 2.91 -12.51 5.74
C ALA A 24 1.70 -12.73 6.62
N LYS A 25 1.26 -13.98 6.70
CA LYS A 25 0.23 -14.39 7.65
C LYS A 25 0.91 -14.96 8.90
N ASN A 26 0.17 -15.00 10.01
CA ASN A 26 0.59 -15.77 11.15
C ASN A 26 0.73 -17.24 10.75
N ASN A 27 1.97 -17.65 10.54
CA ASN A 27 2.29 -19.03 10.29
C ASN A 27 3.10 -19.56 11.48
N PRO A 28 2.60 -20.57 12.21
CA PRO A 28 3.37 -21.14 13.32
C PRO A 28 4.74 -21.67 12.93
N ALA A 29 4.93 -22.00 11.64
CA ALA A 29 6.21 -22.41 11.11
C ALA A 29 7.13 -21.23 10.81
N ALA A 30 6.61 -20.03 10.74
CA ALA A 30 7.38 -18.79 10.56
C ALA A 30 7.67 -18.18 11.91
N THR A 31 8.32 -18.91 12.73
CA THR A 31 8.46 -18.56 14.12
C THR A 31 9.50 -17.51 14.40
N MET A 32 9.25 -16.91 15.38
CA MET A 32 9.73 -15.80 15.91
C MET A 32 10.99 -15.77 16.60
N ASN A 33 11.50 -16.75 17.07
CA ASN A 33 12.75 -16.66 17.76
C ASN A 33 13.94 -17.05 16.94
N GLY A 34 13.72 -17.60 15.88
CA GLY A 34 14.76 -17.83 14.93
C GLY A 34 14.60 -16.97 13.73
N LYS A 35 13.40 -16.46 13.56
CA LYS A 35 13.21 -15.29 13.00
C LYS A 35 13.23 -15.16 11.54
N ARG A 36 12.67 -16.11 10.86
CA ARG A 36 12.32 -15.97 9.47
C ARG A 36 10.85 -15.63 9.37
N ILE A 37 10.56 -14.41 8.97
CA ILE A 37 9.23 -14.05 8.51
C ILE A 37 9.26 -14.23 7.01
N MET A 38 8.38 -15.10 6.51
CA MET A 38 8.27 -15.34 5.08
C MET A 38 7.12 -14.52 4.52
N PHE A 39 7.44 -13.66 3.56
CA PHE A 39 6.46 -12.88 2.83
C PHE A 39 6.17 -13.51 1.49
N THR A 40 4.90 -13.58 1.13
CA THR A 40 4.46 -14.03 -0.20
C THR A 40 4.11 -12.81 -1.03
N GLN A 41 4.64 -12.72 -2.24
CA GLN A 41 4.31 -11.64 -3.16
C GLN A 41 2.84 -11.74 -3.56
N GLN A 42 2.10 -10.63 -3.45
CA GLN A 42 0.69 -10.57 -3.77
C GLN A 42 0.40 -9.84 -5.06
N CYS A 43 0.94 -8.65 -5.22
CA CYS A 43 0.59 -7.80 -6.36
C CYS A 43 1.57 -6.64 -6.51
N ASP A 44 1.32 -5.83 -7.54
CA ASP A 44 1.99 -4.55 -7.73
C ASP A 44 1.14 -3.43 -7.14
N THR A 45 1.76 -2.27 -6.91
CA THR A 45 1.09 -1.08 -6.39
C THR A 45 1.41 0.14 -7.23
N LEU A 46 0.52 1.12 -7.12
CA LEU A 46 0.68 2.42 -7.78
C LEU A 46 0.21 3.52 -6.82
N GLU A 47 1.03 4.53 -6.69
CA GLU A 47 0.79 5.70 -5.85
C GLU A 47 1.16 6.96 -6.60
N PRO A 48 0.76 8.15 -6.10
CA PRO A 48 1.24 9.42 -6.65
C PRO A 48 2.76 9.54 -6.56
N GLN A 49 3.27 10.65 -7.06
CA GLN A 49 4.69 10.93 -7.08
C GLN A 49 5.30 10.93 -5.67
N TRP A 50 6.43 10.25 -5.52
CA TRP A 50 7.22 10.31 -4.31
C TRP A 50 7.86 11.70 -4.19
N ARG A 51 7.80 12.26 -2.98
CA ARG A 51 8.45 13.52 -2.64
C ARG A 51 9.17 13.37 -1.32
N ASP A 52 10.33 13.98 -1.21
CA ASP A 52 11.05 14.02 0.06
C ASP A 52 10.42 15.08 0.96
N LEU A 53 9.49 14.69 1.80
CA LEU A 53 8.74 15.59 2.67
C LEU A 53 9.59 16.20 3.80
N LYS A 54 10.85 15.77 3.95
CA LYS A 54 11.83 16.41 4.82
C LYS A 54 12.44 17.64 4.16
N LYS A 55 12.40 17.71 2.84
CA LYS A 55 13.04 18.76 2.05
C LYS A 55 12.06 19.62 1.26
N GLU A 56 10.88 19.12 0.96
CA GLU A 56 9.88 19.82 0.16
C GLU A 56 8.49 19.68 0.76
N LYS A 57 7.61 20.58 0.35
CA LYS A 57 6.23 20.55 0.81
C LYS A 57 5.41 19.52 0.03
N LYS A 58 4.46 18.92 0.73
CA LYS A 58 3.45 18.07 0.13
C LYS A 58 2.67 18.85 -0.93
N VAL A 59 2.49 18.23 -2.10
CA VAL A 59 1.57 18.71 -3.14
C VAL A 59 0.29 17.92 -3.01
N ARG A 60 -0.79 18.59 -2.62
CA ARG A 60 -2.08 17.96 -2.35
C ARG A 60 -2.58 17.15 -3.54
N GLY A 61 -2.96 15.89 -3.30
CA GLY A 61 -3.46 14.99 -4.31
C GLY A 61 -2.41 14.40 -5.25
N LYS A 62 -1.15 14.81 -5.11
CA LYS A 62 -0.07 14.41 -6.03
C LYS A 62 1.19 13.95 -5.30
N THR A 63 1.03 13.46 -4.07
CA THR A 63 2.16 13.04 -3.24
C THR A 63 1.88 11.68 -2.62
N ALA A 64 2.85 10.77 -2.75
CA ALA A 64 2.82 9.49 -2.05
C ALA A 64 3.05 9.69 -0.55
N ILE A 65 2.44 8.83 0.26
CA ILE A 65 2.60 8.90 1.72
C ILE A 65 4.04 8.57 2.13
N PRO A 66 4.48 9.01 3.32
CA PRO A 66 5.82 8.68 3.82
C PRO A 66 5.97 7.17 4.06
N GLU A 67 7.20 6.66 3.93
CA GLU A 67 7.49 5.32 4.42
C GLU A 67 7.28 5.24 5.92
N GLY A 68 7.02 4.04 6.41
CA GLY A 68 6.76 3.81 7.82
C GLY A 68 5.92 2.57 8.03
N LYS A 69 5.54 2.35 9.28
CA LYS A 69 4.69 1.24 9.67
C LYS A 69 3.35 1.78 10.16
N TYR A 70 2.28 1.29 9.55
CA TYR A 70 0.93 1.77 9.83
C TYR A 70 -0.01 0.63 10.18
N LYS A 71 -0.92 0.88 11.11
CA LYS A 71 -2.05 -0.03 11.36
C LYS A 71 -3.07 0.09 10.25
N ILE A 72 -3.64 -1.04 9.85
CA ILE A 72 -4.74 -1.07 8.89
C ILE A 72 -6.04 -1.25 9.69
N VAL A 73 -6.97 -0.31 9.49
CA VAL A 73 -8.26 -0.32 10.16
C VAL A 73 -9.36 -0.40 9.10
N MET A 74 -10.25 -1.38 9.25
CA MET A 74 -11.42 -1.50 8.39
C MET A 74 -12.46 -0.49 8.85
N SER A 75 -12.86 0.41 7.97
CA SER A 75 -13.77 1.50 8.30
C SER A 75 -14.69 1.82 7.11
N PRO A 76 -15.94 2.26 7.37
CA PRO A 76 -16.85 2.62 6.29
C PRO A 76 -16.31 3.76 5.43
N SER A 77 -16.47 3.62 4.11
CA SER A 77 -16.12 4.65 3.14
C SER A 77 -17.39 5.11 2.42
N ALA A 78 -17.65 6.40 2.47
CA ALA A 78 -18.78 6.99 1.74
C ALA A 78 -18.58 6.85 0.23
N LYS A 79 -17.34 7.00 -0.24
CA LYS A 79 -17.00 6.91 -1.67
C LYS A 79 -17.24 5.50 -2.23
N PHE A 80 -16.84 4.47 -1.48
CA PHE A 80 -16.92 3.09 -1.95
C PHE A 80 -18.14 2.34 -1.45
N HIS A 81 -18.95 2.94 -0.57
CA HIS A 81 -20.17 2.36 0.00
C HIS A 81 -19.96 1.00 0.68
N ARG A 82 -18.79 0.83 1.29
CA ARG A 82 -18.41 -0.40 2.00
C ARG A 82 -17.27 -0.11 2.97
N ASN A 83 -16.96 -1.07 3.83
CA ASN A 83 -15.76 -0.99 4.65
C ASN A 83 -14.52 -1.11 3.78
N MET A 84 -13.56 -0.22 4.00
CA MET A 84 -12.30 -0.16 3.27
C MET A 84 -11.12 -0.21 4.24
N PRO A 85 -9.95 -0.67 3.77
CA PRO A 85 -8.75 -0.73 4.60
C PRO A 85 -8.05 0.62 4.63
N TYR A 86 -8.19 1.31 5.77
CA TYR A 86 -7.53 2.59 6.01
C TYR A 86 -6.21 2.41 6.74
N LEU A 87 -5.22 3.23 6.39
CA LEU A 87 -3.97 3.35 7.13
C LEU A 87 -4.13 4.41 8.20
N LYS A 88 -3.85 4.06 9.46
CA LYS A 88 -4.05 4.94 10.60
C LYS A 88 -2.83 5.81 10.85
N ASP A 89 -3.09 7.08 11.20
CA ASP A 89 -2.07 8.04 11.66
C ASP A 89 -0.91 8.25 10.67
N VAL A 90 -1.24 8.39 9.40
CA VAL A 90 -0.24 8.71 8.37
C VAL A 90 0.16 10.18 8.49
N PRO A 91 1.45 10.51 8.74
CA PRO A 91 1.86 11.91 8.89
C PRO A 91 1.50 12.76 7.67
N GLN A 92 0.88 13.91 7.90
CA GLN A 92 0.43 14.88 6.89
C GLN A 92 -0.70 14.42 5.97
N PHE A 93 -1.30 13.27 6.22
CA PHE A 93 -2.38 12.72 5.39
C PHE A 93 -3.55 12.28 6.25
N GLU A 94 -4.74 12.31 5.65
CA GLU A 94 -5.96 11.78 6.23
C GLU A 94 -6.70 10.95 5.19
N GLY A 95 -7.43 9.93 5.64
CA GLY A 95 -8.26 9.13 4.76
C GLY A 95 -7.48 8.27 3.76
N ILE A 96 -6.25 7.90 4.08
CA ILE A 96 -5.46 7.04 3.21
C ILE A 96 -5.96 5.61 3.33
N MET A 97 -6.23 5.01 2.19
CA MET A 97 -6.69 3.62 2.12
C MET A 97 -6.00 2.88 0.98
N ILE A 98 -6.09 1.56 1.01
CA ILE A 98 -5.79 0.72 -0.14
C ILE A 98 -7.09 0.59 -0.92
N HIS A 99 -7.10 0.88 -2.21
CA HIS A 99 -8.30 0.75 -3.03
C HIS A 99 -7.99 0.40 -4.49
N PRO A 100 -8.99 -0.03 -5.26
CA PRO A 100 -8.76 -0.31 -6.67
C PRO A 100 -8.67 0.96 -7.51
N GLY A 101 -7.94 0.87 -8.61
CA GLY A 101 -7.77 1.92 -9.59
C GLY A 101 -6.77 1.49 -10.65
N ASN A 102 -6.78 2.12 -11.81
CA ASN A 102 -5.99 1.67 -12.95
C ASN A 102 -4.81 2.58 -13.29
N THR A 103 -4.91 3.86 -12.97
CA THR A 103 -3.86 4.83 -13.29
C THR A 103 -3.62 5.76 -12.10
N VAL A 104 -2.55 6.52 -12.16
CA VAL A 104 -2.21 7.49 -11.10
C VAL A 104 -3.30 8.56 -10.93
N LYS A 105 -4.14 8.76 -11.95
CA LYS A 105 -5.27 9.70 -11.86
C LYS A 105 -6.39 9.19 -10.95
N ASP A 106 -6.38 7.92 -10.62
CA ASP A 106 -7.38 7.31 -9.75
C ASP A 106 -7.02 7.41 -8.26
N THR A 107 -5.91 8.06 -7.93
CA THR A 107 -5.50 8.22 -6.54
C THR A 107 -5.04 9.64 -6.24
N MET A 108 -5.33 10.09 -5.02
CA MET A 108 -4.88 11.39 -4.48
C MET A 108 -3.94 11.19 -3.29
N GLY A 109 -3.37 10.01 -3.12
CA GLY A 109 -2.49 9.65 -2.01
C GLY A 109 -2.66 8.21 -1.56
N CYS A 110 -3.77 7.59 -1.91
CA CYS A 110 -4.06 6.20 -1.57
C CYS A 110 -3.22 5.21 -2.39
N ILE A 111 -3.10 3.99 -1.90
CA ILE A 111 -2.34 2.92 -2.53
C ILE A 111 -3.27 2.12 -3.43
N LEU A 112 -2.99 2.12 -4.73
CA LEU A 112 -3.70 1.28 -5.70
C LEU A 112 -2.99 -0.06 -5.83
N VAL A 113 -3.76 -1.12 -6.04
CA VAL A 113 -3.26 -2.49 -6.19
C VAL A 113 -3.71 -3.10 -7.51
N GLY A 114 -2.90 -3.98 -8.06
CA GLY A 114 -3.18 -4.65 -9.33
C GLY A 114 -1.95 -5.33 -9.89
N VAL A 115 -1.94 -5.54 -11.19
CA VAL A 115 -0.78 -6.07 -11.92
C VAL A 115 -0.25 -4.97 -12.84
N LYS A 116 1.02 -4.62 -12.69
CA LYS A 116 1.64 -3.53 -13.44
C LYS A 116 1.60 -3.83 -14.94
N SER A 117 1.12 -2.84 -15.70
CA SER A 117 1.11 -2.88 -17.16
C SER A 117 1.34 -1.46 -17.69
N GLY A 118 2.47 -1.24 -18.36
CA GLY A 118 2.87 0.10 -18.78
C GLY A 118 2.97 1.06 -17.60
N THR A 119 2.21 2.16 -17.63
CA THR A 119 2.18 3.14 -16.55
C THR A 119 1.00 2.97 -15.59
N GLY A 120 0.23 1.91 -15.75
CA GLY A 120 -0.95 1.65 -14.94
C GLY A 120 -1.02 0.25 -14.38
N LEU A 121 -2.22 -0.13 -13.94
CA LEU A 121 -2.51 -1.43 -13.36
C LEU A 121 -3.65 -2.12 -14.11
N LEU A 122 -3.55 -3.44 -14.23
CA LEU A 122 -4.61 -4.32 -14.73
C LEU A 122 -5.18 -5.13 -13.57
N VAL A 123 -6.37 -5.67 -13.76
CA VAL A 123 -7.10 -6.53 -12.81
C VAL A 123 -7.12 -5.99 -11.38
N SER A 124 -7.18 -4.68 -11.27
CA SER A 124 -7.07 -4.00 -9.97
C SER A 124 -8.19 -4.40 -9.02
N ARG A 125 -9.43 -4.47 -9.48
CA ARG A 125 -10.56 -4.84 -8.63
C ARG A 125 -10.45 -6.28 -8.11
N ALA A 126 -10.11 -7.21 -8.97
CA ALA A 126 -9.92 -8.62 -8.57
C ALA A 126 -8.76 -8.77 -7.57
N THR A 127 -7.68 -8.04 -7.81
CA THR A 127 -6.53 -7.99 -6.89
C THR A 127 -6.93 -7.42 -5.54
N PHE A 128 -7.67 -6.31 -5.55
CA PHE A 128 -8.16 -5.68 -4.33
C PHE A 128 -9.04 -6.62 -3.52
N GLU A 129 -9.95 -7.35 -4.17
CA GLU A 129 -10.85 -8.28 -3.46
C GLU A 129 -10.07 -9.44 -2.80
N LYS A 130 -8.99 -9.90 -3.42
CA LYS A 130 -8.12 -10.90 -2.80
C LYS A 130 -7.47 -10.36 -1.53
N ILE A 131 -6.99 -9.13 -1.56
CA ILE A 131 -6.39 -8.47 -0.38
C ILE A 131 -7.45 -8.27 0.70
N MET A 132 -8.65 -7.82 0.33
CA MET A 132 -9.75 -7.65 1.28
C MET A 132 -10.12 -8.96 1.98
N LYS A 133 -10.14 -10.05 1.24
CA LYS A 133 -10.42 -11.37 1.81
C LYS A 133 -9.39 -11.74 2.88
N ILE A 134 -8.13 -11.46 2.64
CA ILE A 134 -7.06 -11.70 3.61
C ILE A 134 -7.23 -10.79 4.83
N LEU A 135 -7.44 -9.50 4.62
CA LEU A 135 -7.58 -8.53 5.71
C LEU A 135 -8.82 -8.80 6.58
N ASN A 136 -9.91 -9.23 5.96
CA ASN A 136 -11.14 -9.57 6.69
C ASN A 136 -11.01 -10.87 7.49
N SER A 137 -10.09 -11.75 7.14
CA SER A 137 -9.86 -13.00 7.85
C SER A 137 -8.91 -12.88 9.03
N GLU A 138 -8.32 -11.71 9.23
CA GLU A 138 -7.30 -11.47 10.24
C GLU A 138 -7.61 -10.21 11.03
N ASP A 139 -7.14 -10.17 12.27
CA ASP A 139 -7.22 -8.98 13.14
C ASP A 139 -5.84 -8.33 13.28
N ASP A 140 -5.82 -7.08 13.72
CA ASP A 140 -4.58 -6.34 14.00
C ASP A 140 -3.62 -6.27 12.82
N ASN A 141 -4.16 -6.01 11.64
CA ASN A 141 -3.40 -5.94 10.42
C ASN A 141 -2.52 -4.69 10.35
N THR A 142 -1.33 -4.83 9.78
CA THR A 142 -0.38 -3.73 9.60
C THR A 142 0.19 -3.73 8.20
N ILE A 143 0.68 -2.56 7.78
CA ILE A 143 1.47 -2.41 6.56
C ILE A 143 2.75 -1.67 6.91
N GLU A 144 3.88 -2.21 6.44
CA GLU A 144 5.16 -1.51 6.48
C GLU A 144 5.54 -1.09 5.08
N ILE A 145 5.92 0.17 4.91
CA ILE A 145 6.32 0.73 3.61
C ILE A 145 7.80 1.05 3.67
N ILE A 146 8.54 0.46 2.75
CA ILE A 146 9.99 0.63 2.63
C ILE A 146 10.30 1.17 1.24
N ASP A 147 11.06 2.28 1.20
CA ASP A 147 11.49 2.88 -0.04
C ASP A 147 12.83 2.29 -0.47
N THR A 148 12.91 1.88 -1.74
CA THR A 148 14.15 1.53 -2.40
C THR A 148 14.38 2.49 -3.55
N TYR A 149 15.63 2.85 -3.79
CA TYR A 149 15.95 3.89 -4.76
C TYR A 149 16.59 3.29 -6.00
N VAL A 150 16.20 3.83 -7.16
CA VAL A 150 16.82 3.49 -8.44
C VAL A 150 18.13 4.28 -8.54
N ILE A 151 19.20 3.54 -8.77
CA ILE A 151 20.53 4.13 -8.95
C ILE A 151 20.77 4.44 -10.42
#